data_35b6010af816ce93984ea764b5411b17
#
_entry.id   35b6010af816ce93984ea764b5411b17
#
_cell.length_a   1.000
_cell.length_b   1.000
_cell.length_c   1.000
_cell.angle_alpha   90.00
_cell.angle_beta   90.00
_cell.angle_gamma   90.00
#
_symmetry.space_group_name_H-M   'P 1'
#
loop_
_entity.id
_entity.type
_entity.pdbx_description
1 polymer ?
#
loop_
_entity_poly.entity_id
_entity_poly.type
_entity_poly.pdbx_seq_one_letter_code
_entity_poly.pdbx_strand_id
1 'polypeptide(L)'
;VVSGTLTLDTTERAGVVHAEVPGGSALYAAAAGSLLLPTRVVGIVGDDFPFDALAPLWARGSDRTAVEVVRGRTFRWHARYAPDGDTRETLARVAGVADGRLPTVPSMPTGDYALLLGSTDPRVQRHVRAACPTAAVVGLDSMAHWWQARGDALRALLAQVDVLFVDEDELAQATGETDATAAVARVLALGPGVVVVKRGARGAWMQRRDGAPVETAAAPVREVVDTTGAGDAFAGGFMAALAQRPALSDHELLRMAAAIATFAVEGVGPAALLAADRAAVERRLAG
;
A
#
# COMPACT_ATOMS: atom_id res chain seq x y z
N VAL A 1 8.56 -8.42 -1.16
CA VAL A 1 7.68 -8.91 -0.09
C VAL A 1 6.74 -7.80 0.31
N VAL A 2 5.45 -8.09 0.46
CA VAL A 2 4.41 -7.14 0.86
C VAL A 2 3.66 -7.72 2.04
N SER A 3 3.58 -6.98 3.14
CA SER A 3 2.79 -7.33 4.32
C SER A 3 1.73 -6.26 4.57
N GLY A 4 0.57 -6.67 5.07
CA GLY A 4 -0.52 -5.76 5.40
C GLY A 4 -1.83 -6.50 5.62
N THR A 5 -2.96 -5.80 5.50
CA THR A 5 -4.27 -6.40 5.61
C THR A 5 -4.67 -7.12 4.31
N LEU A 6 -5.43 -8.21 4.48
CA LEU A 6 -6.21 -8.87 3.44
C LEU A 6 -7.66 -8.90 3.93
N THR A 7 -8.58 -8.38 3.14
CA THR A 7 -9.96 -8.09 3.57
C THR A 7 -10.97 -8.54 2.54
N LEU A 8 -12.23 -8.60 2.95
CA LEU A 8 -13.38 -8.61 2.06
C LEU A 8 -14.14 -7.31 2.26
N ASP A 9 -14.07 -6.43 1.27
CA ASP A 9 -14.60 -5.09 1.37
C ASP A 9 -15.98 -4.99 0.71
N THR A 10 -16.88 -4.26 1.36
CA THR A 10 -18.15 -3.84 0.76
C THR A 10 -18.13 -2.33 0.60
N THR A 11 -18.28 -1.86 -0.63
CA THR A 11 -18.31 -0.43 -0.94
C THR A 11 -19.65 -0.03 -1.55
N GLU A 12 -20.17 1.11 -1.10
CA GLU A 12 -21.39 1.73 -1.62
C GLU A 12 -21.05 3.08 -2.23
N ARG A 13 -21.51 3.34 -3.46
CA ARG A 13 -21.39 4.65 -4.10
C ARG A 13 -22.59 4.89 -5.03
N ALA A 14 -23.23 6.04 -4.93
CA ALA A 14 -24.37 6.43 -5.78
C ALA A 14 -25.47 5.34 -5.91
N GLY A 15 -25.74 4.60 -4.83
CA GLY A 15 -26.74 3.52 -4.81
C GLY A 15 -26.28 2.17 -5.37
N VAL A 16 -25.04 2.09 -5.85
CA VAL A 16 -24.45 0.80 -6.27
C VAL A 16 -23.66 0.22 -5.09
N VAL A 17 -23.85 -1.08 -4.84
CA VAL A 17 -23.16 -1.83 -3.79
C VAL A 17 -22.30 -2.93 -4.42
N HIS A 18 -21.02 -2.93 -4.09
CA HIS A 18 -20.08 -4.00 -4.41
C HIS A 18 -19.73 -4.74 -3.12
N ALA A 19 -20.26 -5.95 -2.97
CA ALA A 19 -20.16 -6.70 -1.73
C ALA A 19 -19.03 -7.73 -1.74
N GLU A 20 -18.33 -7.85 -0.61
CA GLU A 20 -17.31 -8.87 -0.34
C GLU A 20 -16.22 -8.99 -1.41
N VAL A 21 -15.80 -7.84 -1.95
CA VAL A 21 -14.71 -7.76 -2.93
C VAL A 21 -13.37 -7.96 -2.20
N PRO A 22 -12.45 -8.81 -2.69
CA PRO A 22 -11.12 -8.92 -2.11
C PRO A 22 -10.41 -7.56 -2.09
N GLY A 23 -9.85 -7.21 -0.94
CA GLY A 23 -9.22 -5.93 -0.70
C GLY A 23 -8.10 -6.00 0.34
N GLY A 24 -7.77 -4.86 0.90
CA GLY A 24 -6.75 -4.68 1.92
C GLY A 24 -5.40 -4.24 1.38
N SER A 25 -4.63 -3.59 2.23
CA SER A 25 -3.38 -2.91 1.86
C SER A 25 -2.36 -3.85 1.21
N ALA A 26 -2.22 -5.08 1.73
CA ALA A 26 -1.30 -6.05 1.14
C ALA A 26 -1.73 -6.47 -0.26
N LEU A 27 -3.03 -6.61 -0.51
CA LEU A 27 -3.52 -7.05 -1.82
C LEU A 27 -3.31 -5.98 -2.89
N TYR A 28 -3.71 -4.74 -2.62
CA TYR A 28 -3.52 -3.64 -3.58
C TYR A 28 -2.04 -3.40 -3.88
N ALA A 29 -1.21 -3.37 -2.83
CA ALA A 29 0.22 -3.18 -3.00
C ALA A 29 0.89 -4.34 -3.77
N ALA A 30 0.48 -5.58 -3.50
CA ALA A 30 0.99 -6.74 -4.22
C ALA A 30 0.53 -6.78 -5.69
N ALA A 31 -0.73 -6.48 -5.95
CA ALA A 31 -1.27 -6.42 -7.31
C ALA A 31 -0.54 -5.34 -8.13
N ALA A 32 -0.33 -4.15 -7.55
CA ALA A 32 0.41 -3.05 -8.16
C ALA A 32 1.88 -3.41 -8.40
N GLY A 33 2.57 -3.89 -7.37
CA GLY A 33 3.98 -4.29 -7.46
C GLY A 33 4.20 -5.41 -8.47
N SER A 34 3.24 -6.34 -8.62
CA SER A 34 3.32 -7.46 -9.55
C SER A 34 3.33 -7.06 -11.02
N LEU A 35 2.98 -5.83 -11.35
CA LEU A 35 3.12 -5.29 -12.71
C LEU A 35 4.60 -5.11 -13.13
N LEU A 36 5.49 -5.06 -12.14
CA LEU A 36 6.93 -4.89 -12.35
C LEU A 36 7.74 -6.10 -11.89
N LEU A 37 7.47 -6.62 -10.70
CA LEU A 37 8.21 -7.72 -10.06
C LEU A 37 7.25 -8.69 -9.37
N PRO A 38 7.50 -10.02 -9.39
CA PRO A 38 6.76 -10.97 -8.57
C PRO A 38 6.76 -10.55 -7.10
N THR A 39 5.61 -10.68 -6.44
CA THR A 39 5.43 -10.30 -5.04
C THR A 39 5.09 -11.50 -4.17
N ARG A 40 5.68 -11.57 -2.97
CA ARG A 40 5.24 -12.48 -1.92
C ARG A 40 4.35 -11.74 -0.94
N VAL A 41 3.14 -12.25 -0.73
CA VAL A 41 2.16 -11.64 0.18
C VAL A 41 2.26 -12.31 1.56
N VAL A 42 2.37 -11.48 2.61
CA VAL A 42 2.36 -11.91 4.02
C VAL A 42 1.11 -11.37 4.69
N GLY A 43 0.30 -12.26 5.26
CA GLY A 43 -0.93 -11.86 5.94
C GLY A 43 -1.70 -13.05 6.50
N ILE A 44 -2.88 -12.79 7.06
CA ILE A 44 -3.78 -13.81 7.62
C ILE A 44 -5.17 -13.60 7.04
N VAL A 45 -5.80 -14.68 6.60
CA VAL A 45 -7.18 -14.69 6.10
C VAL A 45 -7.98 -15.84 6.70
N GLY A 46 -9.30 -15.75 6.59
CA GLY A 46 -10.19 -16.86 6.85
C GLY A 46 -10.22 -17.89 5.71
N ASP A 47 -10.84 -19.04 5.97
CA ASP A 47 -11.08 -20.09 4.95
C ASP A 47 -12.16 -19.69 3.93
N ASP A 48 -12.76 -18.52 4.12
CA ASP A 48 -13.73 -17.89 3.19
C ASP A 48 -13.08 -16.94 2.17
N PHE A 49 -11.74 -16.78 2.17
CA PHE A 49 -11.08 -15.83 1.27
C PHE A 49 -10.97 -16.37 -0.16
N PRO A 50 -11.44 -15.63 -1.18
CA PRO A 50 -11.59 -16.14 -2.54
C PRO A 50 -10.28 -16.03 -3.36
N PHE A 51 -9.30 -16.87 -3.07
CA PHE A 51 -8.01 -16.88 -3.77
C PHE A 51 -8.10 -17.00 -5.29
N ASP A 52 -9.13 -17.68 -5.81
CA ASP A 52 -9.33 -17.90 -7.24
C ASP A 52 -9.61 -16.58 -7.98
N ALA A 53 -10.26 -15.62 -7.32
CA ALA A 53 -10.47 -14.28 -7.87
C ALA A 53 -9.14 -13.53 -8.13
N LEU A 54 -8.04 -13.97 -7.53
CA LEU A 54 -6.71 -13.38 -7.64
C LEU A 54 -5.77 -14.17 -8.58
N ALA A 55 -6.32 -15.08 -9.39
CA ALA A 55 -5.53 -15.88 -10.33
C ALA A 55 -4.58 -15.08 -11.22
N PRO A 56 -4.93 -13.87 -11.72
CA PRO A 56 -3.99 -13.05 -12.49
C PRO A 56 -2.76 -12.61 -11.70
N LEU A 57 -2.88 -12.36 -10.39
CA LEU A 57 -1.74 -12.02 -9.52
C LEU A 57 -0.76 -13.20 -9.42
N TRP A 58 -1.29 -14.39 -9.23
CA TRP A 58 -0.48 -15.61 -9.13
C TRP A 58 0.15 -15.99 -10.47
N ALA A 59 -0.55 -15.77 -11.58
CA ALA A 59 -0.02 -15.99 -12.92
C ALA A 59 1.18 -15.11 -13.28
N ARG A 60 1.34 -13.95 -12.60
CA ARG A 60 2.52 -13.08 -12.73
C ARG A 60 3.73 -13.56 -11.90
N GLY A 61 3.67 -14.75 -11.34
CA GLY A 61 4.73 -15.32 -10.50
C GLY A 61 4.72 -14.84 -9.04
N SER A 62 3.71 -14.09 -8.63
CA SER A 62 3.52 -13.74 -7.22
C SER A 62 3.07 -14.96 -6.42
N ASP A 63 3.41 -14.98 -5.13
CA ASP A 63 3.13 -16.14 -4.29
C ASP A 63 2.42 -15.77 -2.99
N ARG A 64 1.61 -16.70 -2.51
CA ARG A 64 0.83 -16.61 -1.27
C ARG A 64 1.28 -17.58 -0.19
N THR A 65 2.47 -18.16 -0.32
CA THR A 65 2.95 -19.18 0.62
C THR A 65 3.13 -18.65 2.04
N ALA A 66 3.21 -17.33 2.19
CA ALA A 66 3.25 -16.63 3.48
C ALA A 66 1.88 -16.05 3.90
N VAL A 67 0.79 -16.42 3.23
CA VAL A 67 -0.57 -16.12 3.67
C VAL A 67 -1.07 -17.29 4.52
N GLU A 68 -1.31 -17.03 5.80
CA GLU A 68 -1.86 -18.00 6.73
C GLU A 68 -3.38 -18.07 6.57
N VAL A 69 -3.91 -19.25 6.30
CA VAL A 69 -5.35 -19.50 6.23
C VAL A 69 -5.82 -20.12 7.55
N VAL A 70 -6.70 -19.43 8.25
CA VAL A 70 -7.24 -19.85 9.56
C VAL A 70 -8.73 -20.12 9.42
N ARG A 71 -9.21 -21.21 10.05
CA ARG A 71 -10.65 -21.51 10.06
C ARG A 71 -11.43 -20.35 10.69
N GLY A 72 -12.38 -19.79 9.93
CA GLY A 72 -13.22 -18.66 10.33
C GLY A 72 -13.26 -17.59 9.25
N ARG A 73 -13.78 -16.42 9.60
CA ARG A 73 -14.04 -15.33 8.64
C ARG A 73 -12.82 -14.42 8.45
N THR A 74 -12.59 -14.04 7.22
CA THR A 74 -11.71 -12.91 6.87
C THR A 74 -12.30 -11.61 7.43
N PHE A 75 -11.46 -10.64 7.80
CA PHE A 75 -11.89 -9.29 8.20
C PHE A 75 -12.71 -8.64 7.09
N ARG A 76 -13.79 -7.98 7.48
CA ARG A 76 -14.67 -7.26 6.55
C ARG A 76 -14.73 -5.78 6.88
N TRP A 77 -14.62 -4.98 5.85
CA TRP A 77 -14.81 -3.54 5.91
C TRP A 77 -15.97 -3.13 5.02
N HIS A 78 -16.86 -2.30 5.55
CA HIS A 78 -17.99 -1.75 4.81
C HIS A 78 -17.93 -0.24 4.86
N ALA A 79 -17.91 0.40 3.71
CA ALA A 79 -17.85 1.85 3.58
C ALA A 79 -18.79 2.39 2.51
N ARG A 80 -19.22 3.62 2.73
CA ARG A 80 -19.96 4.42 1.75
C ARG A 80 -19.10 5.57 1.29
N TYR A 81 -18.98 5.73 -0.03
CA TYR A 81 -18.31 6.85 -0.67
C TYR A 81 -19.33 7.92 -1.05
N ALA A 82 -18.97 9.18 -0.83
CA ALA A 82 -19.70 10.32 -1.37
C ALA A 82 -19.63 10.30 -2.91
N PRO A 83 -20.54 11.04 -3.59
CA PRO A 83 -20.56 11.09 -5.07
C PRO A 83 -19.23 11.56 -5.69
N ASP A 84 -18.46 12.40 -4.99
CA ASP A 84 -17.13 12.87 -5.39
C ASP A 84 -16.07 11.74 -5.44
N GLY A 85 -16.30 10.63 -4.69
CA GLY A 85 -15.40 9.50 -4.59
C GLY A 85 -14.21 9.69 -3.63
N ASP A 86 -14.02 10.86 -3.06
CA ASP A 86 -12.90 11.17 -2.15
C ASP A 86 -13.29 10.99 -0.68
N THR A 87 -14.48 11.46 -0.32
CA THR A 87 -14.99 11.36 1.05
C THR A 87 -15.63 10.00 1.29
N ARG A 88 -15.23 9.33 2.37
CA ARG A 88 -15.79 8.03 2.74
C ARG A 88 -16.21 7.98 4.20
N GLU A 89 -17.30 7.27 4.46
CA GLU A 89 -17.79 6.90 5.77
C GLU A 89 -17.64 5.40 5.98
N THR A 90 -17.01 5.00 7.08
CA THR A 90 -16.99 3.58 7.48
C THR A 90 -18.31 3.24 8.13
N LEU A 91 -19.08 2.35 7.51
CA LEU A 91 -20.37 1.88 8.00
C LEU A 91 -20.22 0.73 9.01
N ALA A 92 -19.29 -0.21 8.72
CA ALA A 92 -19.03 -1.34 9.60
C ALA A 92 -17.60 -1.85 9.46
N ARG A 93 -17.12 -2.45 10.56
CA ARG A 93 -15.92 -3.28 10.61
C ARG A 93 -16.29 -4.58 11.30
N VAL A 94 -16.16 -5.70 10.61
CA VAL A 94 -16.43 -7.01 11.19
C VAL A 94 -15.10 -7.70 11.41
N ALA A 95 -14.79 -7.95 12.68
CA ALA A 95 -13.58 -8.62 13.11
C ALA A 95 -13.41 -9.97 12.40
N GLY A 96 -12.18 -10.28 12.02
CA GLY A 96 -11.83 -11.52 11.37
C GLY A 96 -10.78 -12.32 12.14
N VAL A 97 -10.37 -13.43 11.57
CA VAL A 97 -9.36 -14.32 12.16
C VAL A 97 -7.99 -13.67 12.33
N ALA A 98 -7.71 -12.58 11.61
CA ALA A 98 -6.46 -11.83 11.71
C ALA A 98 -6.40 -10.92 12.95
N ASP A 99 -7.54 -10.60 13.57
CA ASP A 99 -7.57 -9.64 14.66
C ASP A 99 -6.79 -10.14 15.88
N GLY A 100 -5.85 -9.32 16.32
CA GLY A 100 -4.99 -9.62 17.44
C GLY A 100 -3.91 -10.70 17.19
N ARG A 101 -3.85 -11.25 15.98
CA ARG A 101 -2.84 -12.25 15.59
C ARG A 101 -1.64 -11.62 14.90
N LEU A 102 -0.52 -12.32 14.98
CA LEU A 102 0.68 -12.04 14.21
C LEU A 102 0.82 -13.12 13.14
N PRO A 103 1.09 -12.76 11.86
CA PRO A 103 1.22 -13.75 10.80
C PRO A 103 2.48 -14.60 11.02
N THR A 104 2.40 -15.87 10.64
CA THR A 104 3.59 -16.69 10.49
C THR A 104 4.39 -16.18 9.30
N VAL A 105 5.63 -15.75 9.53
CA VAL A 105 6.52 -15.28 8.46
C VAL A 105 7.51 -16.41 8.17
N PRO A 106 7.37 -17.13 7.05
CA PRO A 106 8.31 -18.18 6.67
C PRO A 106 9.67 -17.58 6.33
N SER A 107 10.68 -18.42 6.16
CA SER A 107 12.00 -17.96 5.71
C SER A 107 11.86 -17.20 4.38
N MET A 108 12.42 -15.99 4.35
CA MET A 108 12.37 -15.13 3.18
C MET A 108 13.32 -15.65 2.08
N PRO A 109 13.11 -15.26 0.82
CA PRO A 109 14.02 -15.61 -0.26
C PRO A 109 15.46 -15.23 0.07
N THR A 110 16.40 -16.03 -0.40
CA THR A 110 17.82 -15.68 -0.39
C THR A 110 18.08 -14.65 -1.49
N GLY A 111 18.86 -13.63 -1.18
CA GLY A 111 19.16 -12.52 -2.08
C GLY A 111 18.46 -11.23 -1.71
N ASP A 112 18.63 -10.22 -2.56
CA ASP A 112 18.08 -8.88 -2.32
C ASP A 112 16.59 -8.86 -2.61
N TYR A 113 15.80 -8.35 -1.67
CA TYR A 113 14.37 -8.10 -1.85
C TYR A 113 13.95 -6.81 -1.14
N ALA A 114 12.93 -6.18 -1.67
CA ALA A 114 12.26 -5.07 -1.02
C ALA A 114 11.15 -5.59 -0.09
N LEU A 115 10.98 -4.95 1.07
CA LEU A 115 9.89 -5.20 1.99
C LEU A 115 8.99 -3.97 2.06
N LEU A 116 7.69 -4.12 1.78
CA LEU A 116 6.69 -3.11 2.09
C LEU A 116 5.87 -3.57 3.30
N LEU A 117 5.93 -2.78 4.35
CA LEU A 117 5.05 -2.88 5.52
C LEU A 117 3.81 -2.01 5.24
N GLY A 118 2.81 -2.58 4.58
CA GLY A 118 1.55 -1.91 4.26
C GLY A 118 0.70 -1.64 5.50
N SER A 119 -0.36 -0.86 5.34
CA SER A 119 -1.21 -0.41 6.43
C SER A 119 -1.88 -1.57 7.18
N THR A 120 -1.51 -1.74 8.45
CA THR A 120 -2.07 -2.70 9.40
C THR A 120 -1.70 -2.29 10.84
N ASP A 121 -2.08 -3.08 11.85
CA ASP A 121 -1.64 -2.85 13.24
C ASP A 121 -0.09 -2.75 13.30
N PRO A 122 0.47 -1.69 13.87
CA PRO A 122 1.93 -1.52 14.01
C PRO A 122 2.65 -2.68 14.72
N ARG A 123 1.94 -3.48 15.52
CA ARG A 123 2.51 -4.70 16.11
C ARG A 123 2.81 -5.74 15.03
N VAL A 124 1.94 -5.87 14.03
CA VAL A 124 2.14 -6.76 12.88
C VAL A 124 3.30 -6.24 12.03
N GLN A 125 3.33 -4.94 11.72
CA GLN A 125 4.41 -4.33 10.94
C GLN A 125 5.77 -4.56 11.60
N ARG A 126 5.87 -4.33 12.91
CA ARG A 126 7.09 -4.58 13.70
C ARG A 126 7.49 -6.05 13.70
N HIS A 127 6.52 -6.97 13.85
CA HIS A 127 6.75 -8.40 13.81
C HIS A 127 7.33 -8.85 12.47
N VAL A 128 6.71 -8.44 11.37
CA VAL A 128 7.18 -8.77 10.01
C VAL A 128 8.54 -8.13 9.73
N ARG A 129 8.77 -6.87 10.16
CA ARG A 129 10.08 -6.22 10.02
C ARG A 129 11.18 -7.02 10.72
N ALA A 130 10.93 -7.49 11.93
CA ALA A 130 11.89 -8.30 12.71
C ALA A 130 12.15 -9.67 12.05
N ALA A 131 11.15 -10.25 11.40
CA ALA A 131 11.28 -11.52 10.67
C ALA A 131 11.97 -11.37 9.30
N CYS A 132 12.13 -10.14 8.80
CA CYS A 132 12.77 -9.83 7.52
C CYS A 132 14.03 -8.97 7.69
N PRO A 133 15.05 -9.42 8.45
CA PRO A 133 16.23 -8.58 8.76
C PRO A 133 17.11 -8.28 7.55
N THR A 134 17.06 -9.12 6.52
CA THR A 134 17.92 -9.04 5.32
C THR A 134 17.26 -8.29 4.16
N ALA A 135 16.09 -7.65 4.35
CA ALA A 135 15.49 -6.82 3.32
C ALA A 135 16.45 -5.69 2.92
N ALA A 136 16.71 -5.56 1.62
CA ALA A 136 17.65 -4.57 1.09
C ALA A 136 17.09 -3.13 1.17
N VAL A 137 15.77 -3.00 1.10
CA VAL A 137 15.04 -1.74 1.29
C VAL A 137 13.70 -2.01 1.94
N VAL A 138 13.33 -1.19 2.91
CA VAL A 138 12.08 -1.33 3.68
C VAL A 138 11.24 -0.07 3.54
N GLY A 139 10.02 -0.24 3.03
CA GLY A 139 8.98 0.79 3.00
C GLY A 139 7.97 0.58 4.12
N LEU A 140 7.46 1.67 4.68
CA LEU A 140 6.38 1.70 5.65
C LEU A 140 5.23 2.55 5.08
N ASP A 141 4.05 1.98 5.02
CA ASP A 141 2.79 2.70 4.79
C ASP A 141 1.87 2.51 5.98
N SER A 142 1.03 3.48 6.27
CA SER A 142 0.08 3.43 7.37
C SER A 142 -1.18 4.22 7.00
N MET A 143 -2.03 4.47 7.96
CA MET A 143 -3.23 5.29 7.79
C MET A 143 -3.48 6.12 9.05
N ALA A 144 -4.20 7.23 8.91
CA ALA A 144 -4.52 8.17 9.97
C ALA A 144 -5.01 7.49 11.27
N HIS A 145 -5.86 6.46 11.14
CA HIS A 145 -6.34 5.68 12.28
C HIS A 145 -5.20 5.10 13.13
N TRP A 146 -4.15 4.56 12.52
CA TRP A 146 -3.02 3.98 13.24
C TRP A 146 -2.11 5.04 13.85
N TRP A 147 -1.92 6.17 13.16
CA TRP A 147 -1.21 7.30 13.74
C TRP A 147 -1.88 7.82 15.00
N GLN A 148 -3.22 7.88 15.01
CA GLN A 148 -4.01 8.29 16.19
C GLN A 148 -3.96 7.22 17.30
N ALA A 149 -4.17 5.94 16.96
CA ALA A 149 -4.32 4.90 17.94
C ALA A 149 -2.99 4.34 18.48
N ARG A 150 -1.91 4.38 17.67
CA ARG A 150 -0.62 3.72 17.92
C ARG A 150 0.59 4.54 17.44
N GLY A 151 0.49 5.87 17.42
CA GLY A 151 1.52 6.75 16.86
C GLY A 151 2.94 6.52 17.43
N ASP A 152 3.07 6.21 18.73
CA ASP A 152 4.40 5.91 19.31
C ASP A 152 5.01 4.64 18.74
N ALA A 153 4.19 3.61 18.49
CA ALA A 153 4.66 2.38 17.88
C ALA A 153 5.09 2.58 16.43
N LEU A 154 4.37 3.43 15.66
CA LEU A 154 4.76 3.81 14.30
C LEU A 154 6.03 4.66 14.30
N ARG A 155 6.15 5.65 15.19
CA ARG A 155 7.38 6.46 15.33
C ARG A 155 8.60 5.60 15.66
N ALA A 156 8.44 4.58 16.50
CA ALA A 156 9.52 3.63 16.79
C ALA A 156 9.93 2.76 15.58
N LEU A 157 9.03 2.55 14.61
CA LEU A 157 9.35 1.86 13.36
C LEU A 157 10.12 2.73 12.37
N LEU A 158 10.02 4.07 12.45
CA LEU A 158 10.69 4.96 11.51
C LEU A 158 12.21 4.76 11.48
N ALA A 159 12.83 4.43 12.61
CA ALA A 159 14.27 4.12 12.68
C ALA A 159 14.67 2.79 12.00
N GLN A 160 13.71 2.01 11.52
CA GLN A 160 13.92 0.66 10.98
C GLN A 160 13.49 0.54 9.51
N VAL A 161 13.11 1.66 8.88
CA VAL A 161 12.62 1.72 7.51
C VAL A 161 13.38 2.77 6.70
N ASP A 162 13.45 2.56 5.39
CA ASP A 162 14.15 3.42 4.46
C ASP A 162 13.22 4.44 3.80
N VAL A 163 11.97 4.04 3.54
CA VAL A 163 10.96 4.84 2.86
C VAL A 163 9.69 4.91 3.71
N LEU A 164 9.20 6.12 3.99
CA LEU A 164 7.88 6.33 4.59
C LEU A 164 6.91 6.85 3.53
N PHE A 165 5.75 6.21 3.40
CA PHE A 165 4.61 6.68 2.64
C PHE A 165 3.55 7.23 3.59
N VAL A 166 3.09 8.45 3.33
CA VAL A 166 2.05 9.13 4.11
C VAL A 166 1.21 10.02 3.20
N ASP A 167 0.01 10.40 3.65
CA ASP A 167 -0.66 11.59 3.14
C ASP A 167 -0.36 12.82 4.03
N GLU A 168 -0.88 13.98 3.66
CA GLU A 168 -0.61 15.23 4.39
C GLU A 168 -1.18 15.19 5.82
N ASP A 169 -2.35 14.60 6.02
CA ASP A 169 -2.98 14.49 7.35
C ASP A 169 -2.21 13.52 8.25
N GLU A 170 -1.79 12.38 7.69
CA GLU A 170 -0.95 11.40 8.38
C GLU A 170 0.41 11.98 8.77
N LEU A 171 0.99 12.77 7.88
CA LEU A 171 2.26 13.47 8.13
C LEU A 171 2.12 14.47 9.29
N ALA A 172 1.04 15.24 9.31
CA ALA A 172 0.73 16.16 10.41
C ALA A 172 0.52 15.41 11.73
N GLN A 173 -0.19 14.29 11.72
CA GLN A 173 -0.40 13.45 12.91
C GLN A 173 0.90 12.79 13.40
N ALA A 174 1.78 12.37 12.50
CA ALA A 174 3.07 11.77 12.85
C ALA A 174 4.00 12.75 13.57
N THR A 175 3.92 14.03 13.22
CA THR A 175 4.90 15.04 13.62
C THR A 175 4.36 16.14 14.54
N GLY A 176 3.05 16.43 14.44
CA GLY A 176 2.42 17.60 15.07
C GLY A 176 2.69 18.91 14.31
N GLU A 177 3.34 18.86 13.15
CA GLU A 177 3.65 20.03 12.31
C GLU A 177 2.54 20.25 11.29
N THR A 178 2.20 21.51 11.03
CA THR A 178 1.23 21.89 9.99
C THR A 178 1.88 22.26 8.66
N ASP A 179 3.15 22.66 8.69
CA ASP A 179 3.95 22.88 7.47
C ASP A 179 4.52 21.53 6.99
N ALA A 180 4.17 21.11 5.78
CA ALA A 180 4.54 19.81 5.24
C ALA A 180 6.06 19.65 5.07
N THR A 181 6.79 20.74 4.75
CA THR A 181 8.24 20.71 4.57
C THR A 181 8.94 20.50 5.92
N ALA A 182 8.51 21.22 6.95
CA ALA A 182 9.01 21.05 8.31
C ALA A 182 8.69 19.64 8.85
N ALA A 183 7.48 19.16 8.59
CA ALA A 183 7.05 17.81 8.96
C ALA A 183 7.91 16.73 8.32
N VAL A 184 8.19 16.82 7.02
CA VAL A 184 9.06 15.87 6.30
C VAL A 184 10.48 15.93 6.86
N ALA A 185 11.05 17.11 7.10
CA ALA A 185 12.38 17.24 7.69
C ALA A 185 12.44 16.55 9.07
N ARG A 186 11.38 16.68 9.88
CA ARG A 186 11.29 16.03 11.19
C ARG A 186 11.23 14.50 11.06
N VAL A 187 10.45 13.96 10.11
CA VAL A 187 10.39 12.52 9.85
C VAL A 187 11.75 11.99 9.39
N LEU A 188 12.41 12.66 8.45
CA LEU A 188 13.74 12.27 7.96
C LEU A 188 14.77 12.21 9.10
N ALA A 189 14.66 13.09 10.09
CA ALA A 189 15.51 13.05 11.29
C ALA A 189 15.24 11.85 12.22
N LEU A 190 14.07 11.21 12.11
CA LEU A 190 13.68 10.04 12.93
C LEU A 190 14.14 8.70 12.35
N GLY A 191 14.61 8.65 11.10
CA GLY A 191 15.13 7.39 10.56
C GLY A 191 15.07 7.23 9.06
N PRO A 192 13.90 7.41 8.40
CA PRO A 192 13.79 7.17 6.97
C PRO A 192 14.77 7.99 6.14
N GLY A 193 15.29 7.40 5.07
CA GLY A 193 16.09 8.11 4.08
C GLY A 193 15.24 8.88 3.06
N VAL A 194 13.96 8.47 2.93
CA VAL A 194 13.01 9.01 1.97
C VAL A 194 11.63 9.15 2.61
N VAL A 195 10.97 10.28 2.39
CA VAL A 195 9.54 10.46 2.70
C VAL A 195 8.80 10.74 1.40
N VAL A 196 7.72 10.02 1.16
CA VAL A 196 6.82 10.18 0.01
C VAL A 196 5.46 10.62 0.52
N VAL A 197 5.00 11.78 0.07
CA VAL A 197 3.72 12.37 0.46
C VAL A 197 2.72 12.24 -0.70
N LYS A 198 1.71 11.42 -0.48
CA LYS A 198 0.61 11.15 -1.41
C LYS A 198 -0.45 12.26 -1.29
N ARG A 199 -0.91 12.83 -2.41
CA ARG A 199 -1.88 13.95 -2.43
C ARG A 199 -3.11 13.65 -3.29
N GLY A 200 -3.42 12.36 -3.50
CA GLY A 200 -4.55 11.92 -4.31
C GLY A 200 -4.53 12.50 -5.73
N ALA A 201 -5.60 13.17 -6.15
CA ALA A 201 -5.71 13.80 -7.46
C ALA A 201 -4.69 14.93 -7.72
N ARG A 202 -4.02 15.43 -6.67
CA ARG A 202 -2.93 16.42 -6.78
C ARG A 202 -1.56 15.78 -7.03
N GLY A 203 -1.49 14.45 -7.17
CA GLY A 203 -0.24 13.71 -7.39
C GLY A 203 0.50 13.37 -6.10
N ALA A 204 1.82 13.45 -6.13
CA ALA A 204 2.67 13.12 -5.00
C ALA A 204 3.98 13.92 -5.06
N TRP A 205 4.64 14.05 -3.91
CA TRP A 205 6.01 14.53 -3.85
C TRP A 205 6.83 13.68 -2.89
N MET A 206 8.12 13.71 -3.05
CA MET A 206 9.05 13.04 -2.15
C MET A 206 10.26 13.90 -1.85
N GLN A 207 10.90 13.61 -0.73
CA GLN A 207 12.17 14.20 -0.36
C GLN A 207 13.11 13.14 0.21
N ARG A 208 14.34 13.13 -0.28
CA ARG A 208 15.45 12.41 0.35
C ARG A 208 16.07 13.25 1.47
N ARG A 209 16.73 12.61 2.42
CA ARG A 209 17.35 13.27 3.57
C ARG A 209 18.25 14.46 3.16
N ASP A 210 19.05 14.29 2.13
CA ASP A 210 20.02 15.29 1.67
C ASP A 210 19.63 15.87 0.29
N GLY A 211 18.37 15.71 -0.12
CA GLY A 211 17.87 16.12 -1.43
C GLY A 211 16.85 17.25 -1.37
N ALA A 212 16.68 17.92 -2.49
CA ALA A 212 15.55 18.82 -2.70
C ALA A 212 14.25 18.00 -2.91
N PRO A 213 13.08 18.55 -2.56
CA PRO A 213 11.81 17.90 -2.87
C PRO A 213 11.60 17.77 -4.38
N VAL A 214 11.07 16.63 -4.79
CA VAL A 214 10.68 16.33 -6.18
C VAL A 214 9.21 15.99 -6.19
N GLU A 215 8.45 16.52 -7.14
CA GLU A 215 7.02 16.26 -7.25
C GLU A 215 6.60 15.76 -8.62
N THR A 216 5.44 15.11 -8.67
CA THR A 216 4.75 14.74 -9.90
C THR A 216 3.27 15.02 -9.77
N ALA A 217 2.63 15.39 -10.87
CA ALA A 217 1.18 15.41 -10.96
C ALA A 217 0.60 14.00 -10.89
N ALA A 218 -0.69 13.88 -10.59
CA ALA A 218 -1.39 12.62 -10.75
C ALA A 218 -1.35 12.19 -12.22
N ALA A 219 -1.20 10.90 -12.47
CA ALA A 219 -1.30 10.39 -13.83
C ALA A 219 -2.76 10.45 -14.32
N PRO A 220 -2.99 10.64 -15.63
CA PRO A 220 -4.35 10.67 -16.18
C PRO A 220 -5.10 9.37 -15.90
N VAL A 221 -6.38 9.48 -15.54
CA VAL A 221 -7.31 8.36 -15.35
C VAL A 221 -8.42 8.45 -16.40
N ARG A 222 -8.95 7.31 -16.83
CA ARG A 222 -10.10 7.25 -17.73
C ARG A 222 -11.39 7.65 -17.00
N GLU A 223 -11.57 7.04 -15.84
CA GLU A 223 -12.72 7.24 -14.97
C GLU A 223 -12.33 6.86 -13.55
N VAL A 224 -12.78 7.63 -12.56
CA VAL A 224 -12.63 7.27 -11.14
C VAL A 224 -13.83 6.44 -10.71
N VAL A 225 -13.63 5.14 -10.58
CA VAL A 225 -14.67 4.17 -10.14
C VAL A 225 -14.66 4.03 -8.62
N ASP A 226 -13.49 3.72 -8.03
CA ASP A 226 -13.32 3.51 -6.59
C ASP A 226 -11.90 3.92 -6.19
N THR A 227 -11.75 4.82 -5.22
CA THR A 227 -10.42 5.30 -4.77
C THR A 227 -9.77 4.38 -3.72
N THR A 228 -10.45 3.30 -3.31
CA THR A 228 -9.92 2.33 -2.34
C THR A 228 -8.61 1.71 -2.83
N GLY A 229 -7.61 1.70 -1.97
CA GLY A 229 -6.33 1.06 -2.25
C GLY A 229 -5.39 1.82 -3.19
N ALA A 230 -5.75 3.03 -3.64
CA ALA A 230 -4.87 3.83 -4.52
C ALA A 230 -3.53 4.15 -3.85
N GLY A 231 -3.55 4.49 -2.55
CA GLY A 231 -2.34 4.73 -1.76
C GLY A 231 -1.47 3.49 -1.61
N ASP A 232 -2.09 2.35 -1.34
CA ASP A 232 -1.39 1.05 -1.23
C ASP A 232 -0.78 0.64 -2.58
N ALA A 233 -1.54 0.82 -3.68
CA ALA A 233 -1.08 0.55 -5.03
C ALA A 233 0.10 1.46 -5.42
N PHE A 234 0.04 2.75 -5.04
CA PHE A 234 1.16 3.67 -5.21
C PHE A 234 2.41 3.16 -4.48
N ALA A 235 2.29 2.83 -3.19
CA ALA A 235 3.41 2.34 -2.39
C ALA A 235 3.98 1.02 -2.96
N GLY A 236 3.12 0.08 -3.35
CA GLY A 236 3.53 -1.19 -3.96
C GLY A 236 4.26 -0.99 -5.30
N GLY A 237 3.73 -0.13 -6.17
CA GLY A 237 4.34 0.24 -7.45
C GLY A 237 5.69 0.94 -7.25
N PHE A 238 5.78 1.90 -6.33
CA PHE A 238 7.01 2.61 -5.99
C PHE A 238 8.10 1.65 -5.50
N MET A 239 7.80 0.79 -4.54
CA MET A 239 8.77 -0.17 -3.98
C MET A 239 9.24 -1.18 -5.02
N ALA A 240 8.35 -1.63 -5.89
CA ALA A 240 8.73 -2.54 -6.98
C ALA A 240 9.60 -1.83 -8.04
N ALA A 241 9.30 -0.59 -8.40
CA ALA A 241 10.11 0.21 -9.31
C ALA A 241 11.51 0.48 -8.73
N LEU A 242 11.59 0.86 -7.46
CA LEU A 242 12.84 1.10 -6.75
C LEU A 242 13.71 -0.15 -6.70
N ALA A 243 13.11 -1.31 -6.42
CA ALA A 243 13.83 -2.59 -6.37
C ALA A 243 14.29 -3.08 -7.74
N GLN A 244 13.48 -2.89 -8.78
CA GLN A 244 13.81 -3.38 -10.14
C GLN A 244 14.78 -2.47 -10.88
N ARG A 245 14.68 -1.16 -10.67
CA ARG A 245 15.40 -0.14 -11.44
C ARG A 245 16.01 0.92 -10.51
N PRO A 246 17.06 0.58 -9.76
CA PRO A 246 17.68 1.49 -8.80
C PRO A 246 18.29 2.75 -9.45
N ALA A 247 18.45 2.76 -10.78
CA ALA A 247 18.95 3.92 -11.52
C ALA A 247 17.87 4.93 -11.93
N LEU A 248 16.58 4.68 -11.63
CA LEU A 248 15.53 5.68 -11.88
C LEU A 248 15.75 6.91 -11.02
N SER A 249 15.55 8.09 -11.62
CA SER A 249 15.46 9.34 -10.87
C SER A 249 14.24 9.36 -9.95
N ASP A 250 14.25 10.21 -8.94
CA ASP A 250 13.11 10.36 -8.02
C ASP A 250 11.82 10.75 -8.73
N HIS A 251 11.92 11.58 -9.76
CA HIS A 251 10.77 11.95 -10.58
C HIS A 251 10.20 10.76 -11.38
N GLU A 252 11.06 9.90 -11.94
CA GLU A 252 10.63 8.70 -12.66
C GLU A 252 10.00 7.67 -11.70
N LEU A 253 10.53 7.51 -10.48
CA LEU A 253 9.94 6.66 -9.46
C LEU A 253 8.53 7.12 -9.10
N LEU A 254 8.34 8.43 -8.85
CA LEU A 254 7.03 9.01 -8.56
C LEU A 254 6.06 8.83 -9.73
N ARG A 255 6.49 9.11 -10.95
CA ARG A 255 5.66 8.92 -12.15
C ARG A 255 5.23 7.47 -12.34
N MET A 256 6.14 6.53 -12.15
CA MET A 256 5.86 5.09 -12.24
C MET A 256 4.81 4.68 -11.20
N ALA A 257 4.99 5.09 -9.96
CA ALA A 257 4.05 4.80 -8.87
C ALA A 257 2.67 5.44 -9.12
N ALA A 258 2.64 6.71 -9.58
CA ALA A 258 1.41 7.40 -9.93
C ALA A 258 0.67 6.70 -11.08
N ALA A 259 1.39 6.31 -12.14
CA ALA A 259 0.80 5.59 -13.28
C ALA A 259 0.20 4.24 -12.86
N ILE A 260 0.87 3.49 -11.99
CA ILE A 260 0.37 2.21 -11.48
C ILE A 260 -0.84 2.42 -10.57
N ALA A 261 -0.81 3.42 -9.70
CA ALA A 261 -1.92 3.72 -8.77
C ALA A 261 -3.24 4.04 -9.50
N THR A 262 -3.18 4.60 -10.72
CA THR A 262 -4.40 4.90 -11.49
C THR A 262 -5.20 3.65 -11.87
N PHE A 263 -4.56 2.49 -12.03
CA PHE A 263 -5.31 1.24 -12.25
C PHE A 263 -6.14 0.84 -11.02
N ALA A 264 -5.72 1.18 -9.79
CA ALA A 264 -6.54 0.92 -8.62
C ALA A 264 -7.84 1.72 -8.62
N VAL A 265 -7.81 2.95 -9.12
CA VAL A 265 -9.00 3.82 -9.11
C VAL A 265 -9.94 3.61 -10.30
N GLU A 266 -9.51 2.90 -11.36
CA GLU A 266 -10.30 2.63 -12.55
C GLU A 266 -11.17 1.37 -12.46
N GLY A 267 -11.23 0.71 -11.32
CA GLY A 267 -12.00 -0.49 -11.12
C GLY A 267 -12.50 -0.66 -9.69
N VAL A 268 -13.38 -1.60 -9.50
CA VAL A 268 -13.85 -2.00 -8.16
C VAL A 268 -12.86 -3.00 -7.56
N GLY A 269 -12.39 -2.73 -6.35
CA GLY A 269 -11.36 -3.56 -5.75
C GLY A 269 -10.10 -3.60 -6.62
N PRO A 270 -9.31 -4.67 -6.61
CA PRO A 270 -8.08 -4.80 -7.38
C PRO A 270 -8.32 -5.17 -8.87
N ALA A 271 -9.56 -5.20 -9.37
CA ALA A 271 -9.90 -5.78 -10.66
C ALA A 271 -9.10 -5.17 -11.83
N ALA A 272 -9.00 -3.85 -11.92
CA ALA A 272 -8.25 -3.19 -12.99
C ALA A 272 -6.72 -3.36 -12.84
N LEU A 273 -6.17 -3.41 -11.62
CA LEU A 273 -4.78 -3.79 -11.36
C LEU A 273 -4.48 -5.24 -11.80
N LEU A 274 -5.42 -6.15 -11.55
CA LEU A 274 -5.29 -7.55 -11.95
C LEU A 274 -5.42 -7.74 -13.47
N ALA A 275 -6.19 -6.90 -14.15
CA ALA A 275 -6.35 -6.91 -15.60
C ALA A 275 -5.20 -6.20 -16.35
N ALA A 276 -4.48 -5.28 -15.70
CA ALA A 276 -3.38 -4.55 -16.30
C ALA A 276 -2.15 -5.45 -16.53
N ASP A 277 -1.29 -5.04 -17.44
CA ASP A 277 0.01 -5.62 -17.70
C ASP A 277 1.09 -4.54 -17.74
N ARG A 278 2.36 -4.97 -17.84
CA ARG A 278 3.51 -4.06 -17.92
C ARG A 278 3.40 -3.10 -19.11
N ALA A 279 2.91 -3.57 -20.25
CA ALA A 279 2.74 -2.74 -21.43
C ALA A 279 1.69 -1.64 -21.21
N ALA A 280 0.63 -1.92 -20.42
CA ALA A 280 -0.35 -0.91 -20.03
C ALA A 280 0.29 0.19 -19.14
N VAL A 281 1.20 -0.17 -18.23
CA VAL A 281 1.95 0.82 -17.44
C VAL A 281 2.83 1.68 -18.34
N GLU A 282 3.56 1.07 -19.28
CA GLU A 282 4.44 1.79 -20.21
C GLU A 282 3.65 2.74 -21.12
N ARG A 283 2.50 2.32 -21.62
CA ARG A 283 1.59 3.21 -22.39
C ARG A 283 1.14 4.42 -21.57
N ARG A 284 0.82 4.22 -20.29
CA ARG A 284 0.36 5.31 -19.40
C ARG A 284 1.47 6.29 -19.03
N LEU A 285 2.72 5.83 -19.03
CA LEU A 285 3.89 6.70 -18.82
C LEU A 285 4.24 7.54 -20.06
N ALA A 286 3.88 7.05 -21.25
CA ALA A 286 4.17 7.72 -22.52
C ALA A 286 3.15 8.79 -22.90
N GLY A 287 1.94 8.74 -22.37
CA GLY A 287 0.86 9.73 -22.61
C GLY A 287 0.75 10.74 -21.49
#